data_39f07b87dc3b1c960ce2045dbd9176dd
#
_entry.id   39f07b87dc3b1c960ce2045dbd9176dd
#
_cell.length_a   1.000
_cell.length_b   1.000
_cell.length_c   1.000
_cell.angle_alpha   90.00
_cell.angle_beta   90.00
_cell.angle_gamma   90.00
#
_symmetry.space_group_name_H-M   'P 1'
#
loop_
_entity.id
_entity.type
_entity.pdbx_description
1 polymer ?
#
loop_
_entity_poly.entity_id
_entity_poly.type
_entity_poly.pdbx_seq_one_letter_code
_entity_poly.pdbx_strand_id
1 'polypeptide(L)'
;MSAATTRPVTGPFLIVNPKAHLGGAETLRLALLTDELAARFDVDVLFTAQHVDLRMIAERTGRLCVTAQHMDPITPGRGMGLILPESLVEAGARAVVLNHAEHPLPLAVLDATM
;
A
#
# COMPACT_ATOMS: atom_id res chain seq x y z
N MET A 1 13.98 11.06 -5.21
CA MET A 1 13.33 11.18 -3.89
C MET A 1 11.86 10.78 -3.97
N SER A 2 11.40 10.13 -2.95
CA SER A 2 10.00 9.75 -2.87
C SER A 2 9.11 10.98 -2.76
N ALA A 3 7.99 10.95 -3.48
CA ALA A 3 6.95 11.96 -3.37
C ALA A 3 5.79 11.48 -2.47
N ALA A 4 5.93 10.29 -1.86
CA ALA A 4 4.87 9.71 -1.05
C ALA A 4 4.45 10.65 0.08
N THR A 5 3.14 10.79 0.25
CA THR A 5 2.61 11.65 1.29
C THR A 5 2.86 11.07 2.69
N THR A 6 3.17 11.95 3.63
CA THR A 6 3.29 11.60 5.05
C THR A 6 2.11 12.12 5.86
N ARG A 7 1.14 12.77 5.21
CA ARG A 7 -0.02 13.31 5.91
C ARG A 7 -0.88 12.17 6.45
N PRO A 8 -1.45 12.33 7.63
CA PRO A 8 -2.36 11.33 8.17
C PRO A 8 -3.62 11.23 7.33
N VAL A 9 -4.17 10.02 7.25
CA VAL A 9 -5.48 9.80 6.65
C VAL A 9 -6.54 10.20 7.68
N THR A 10 -7.36 11.17 7.31
CA THR A 10 -8.50 11.59 8.13
C THR A 10 -9.78 11.27 7.37
N GLY A 11 -10.79 10.80 8.09
CA GLY A 11 -12.04 10.43 7.40
C GLY A 11 -12.83 11.64 6.92
N PRO A 12 -13.66 11.49 5.88
CA PRO A 12 -13.86 10.28 5.09
C PRO A 12 -12.73 10.05 4.10
N PHE A 13 -12.54 8.79 3.72
CA PHE A 13 -11.51 8.41 2.75
C PHE A 13 -12.05 7.35 1.79
N LEU A 14 -11.36 7.18 0.67
CA LEU A 14 -11.64 6.11 -0.29
C LEU A 14 -10.52 5.09 -0.27
N ILE A 15 -10.87 3.86 -0.60
CA ILE A 15 -9.89 2.78 -0.84
C ILE A 15 -10.01 2.38 -2.29
N VAL A 16 -8.91 2.44 -3.03
CA VAL A 16 -8.81 1.93 -4.39
C VAL A 16 -7.95 0.68 -4.34
N ASN A 17 -8.54 -0.46 -4.72
CA ASN A 17 -7.88 -1.75 -4.61
C ASN A 17 -7.97 -2.53 -5.93
N PRO A 18 -6.97 -2.43 -6.81
CA PRO A 18 -6.93 -3.20 -8.05
C PRO A 18 -6.59 -4.69 -7.83
N LYS A 19 -6.34 -5.10 -6.59
CA LYS A 19 -5.97 -6.49 -6.26
C LYS A 19 -4.78 -6.94 -7.11
N ALA A 20 -4.92 -8.08 -7.82
CA ALA A 20 -3.91 -8.60 -8.74
C ALA A 20 -4.35 -8.48 -10.21
N HIS A 21 -5.38 -7.65 -10.48
CA HIS A 21 -5.85 -7.44 -11.85
C HIS A 21 -4.91 -6.57 -12.66
N LEU A 22 -4.21 -5.65 -12.01
CA LEU A 22 -3.28 -4.73 -12.67
C LEU A 22 -1.88 -4.91 -12.11
N GLY A 23 -0.88 -4.58 -12.93
CA GLY A 23 0.52 -4.57 -12.53
C GLY A 23 1.32 -3.63 -13.41
N GLY A 24 2.46 -3.17 -12.88
CA GLY A 24 3.41 -2.36 -13.62
C GLY A 24 2.82 -1.06 -14.14
N ALA A 25 2.95 -0.84 -15.45
CA ALA A 25 2.54 0.42 -16.10
C ALA A 25 1.04 0.71 -15.96
N GLU A 26 0.20 -0.32 -15.96
CA GLU A 26 -1.25 -0.13 -15.82
C GLU A 26 -1.61 0.33 -14.41
N THR A 27 -0.99 -0.28 -13.40
CA THR A 27 -1.16 0.15 -12.01
C THR A 27 -0.68 1.58 -11.82
N LEU A 28 0.47 1.92 -12.39
CA LEU A 28 1.00 3.28 -12.31
C LEU A 28 0.05 4.29 -12.97
N ARG A 29 -0.52 3.94 -14.12
CA ARG A 29 -1.46 4.83 -14.81
C ARG A 29 -2.69 5.11 -13.94
N LEU A 30 -3.25 4.08 -13.33
CA LEU A 30 -4.37 4.24 -12.41
C LEU A 30 -3.96 5.07 -11.18
N ALA A 31 -2.78 4.82 -10.62
CA ALA A 31 -2.29 5.56 -9.46
C ALA A 31 -2.10 7.04 -9.77
N LEU A 32 -1.53 7.38 -10.92
CA LEU A 32 -1.32 8.77 -11.32
C LEU A 32 -2.66 9.51 -11.50
N LEU A 33 -3.64 8.86 -12.14
CA LEU A 33 -4.97 9.42 -12.28
C LEU A 33 -5.63 9.62 -10.92
N THR A 34 -5.56 8.63 -10.07
CA THR A 34 -6.15 8.68 -8.72
C THR A 34 -5.49 9.78 -7.88
N ASP A 35 -4.17 9.91 -7.97
CA ASP A 35 -3.42 10.94 -7.26
C ASP A 35 -3.85 12.35 -7.67
N GLU A 36 -4.00 12.57 -8.97
CA GLU A 36 -4.48 13.85 -9.51
C GLU A 36 -5.89 14.17 -9.00
N LEU A 37 -6.78 13.20 -9.03
CA LEU A 37 -8.17 13.39 -8.57
C LEU A 37 -8.23 13.58 -7.06
N ALA A 38 -7.44 12.85 -6.31
CA ALA A 38 -7.37 12.98 -4.84
C ALA A 38 -6.93 14.39 -4.44
N ALA A 39 -5.92 14.93 -5.13
CA ALA A 39 -5.45 16.29 -4.89
C ALA A 39 -6.49 17.34 -5.31
N ARG A 40 -7.09 17.13 -6.48
CA ARG A 40 -8.06 18.06 -7.04
C ARG A 40 -9.32 18.20 -6.18
N PHE A 41 -9.80 17.09 -5.62
CA PHE A 41 -11.01 17.07 -4.82
C PHE A 41 -10.74 17.05 -3.31
N ASP A 42 -9.48 17.13 -2.92
CA ASP A 42 -9.06 17.12 -1.52
C ASP A 42 -9.62 15.91 -0.75
N VAL A 43 -9.44 14.74 -1.32
CA VAL A 43 -9.90 13.47 -0.74
C VAL A 43 -8.70 12.59 -0.39
N ASP A 44 -8.74 11.97 0.77
CA ASP A 44 -7.74 10.97 1.14
C ASP A 44 -8.06 9.65 0.45
N VAL A 45 -7.06 9.06 -0.19
CA VAL A 45 -7.22 7.78 -0.87
C VAL A 45 -6.12 6.82 -0.43
N LEU A 46 -6.55 5.68 0.08
CA LEU A 46 -5.65 4.55 0.30
C LEU A 46 -5.60 3.76 -1.02
N PHE A 47 -4.45 3.81 -1.66
CA PHE A 47 -4.25 3.12 -2.93
C PHE A 47 -3.44 1.86 -2.68
N THR A 48 -4.06 0.69 -2.83
CA THR A 48 -3.37 -0.58 -2.66
C THR A 48 -2.71 -1.02 -3.96
N ALA A 49 -1.60 -1.70 -3.85
CA ALA A 49 -0.91 -2.26 -5.00
C ALA A 49 -0.12 -3.49 -4.61
N GLN A 50 0.21 -4.30 -5.61
CA GLN A 50 1.12 -5.41 -5.40
C GLN A 50 2.48 -4.89 -4.92
N HIS A 51 3.17 -5.68 -4.11
CA HIS A 51 4.41 -5.27 -3.44
C HIS A 51 5.47 -4.75 -4.42
N VAL A 52 5.57 -5.38 -5.59
CA VAL A 52 6.57 -5.02 -6.60
C VAL A 52 6.37 -3.62 -7.19
N ASP A 53 5.17 -3.06 -7.07
CA ASP A 53 4.82 -1.76 -7.64
C ASP A 53 4.82 -0.63 -6.60
N LEU A 54 4.91 -0.93 -5.32
CA LEU A 54 4.75 0.06 -4.25
C LEU A 54 5.74 1.21 -4.34
N ARG A 55 7.02 0.91 -4.50
CA ARG A 55 8.07 1.94 -4.59
C ARG A 55 7.84 2.86 -5.77
N MET A 56 7.55 2.29 -6.94
CA MET A 56 7.30 3.08 -8.14
C MET A 56 6.14 4.05 -7.93
N ILE A 57 5.06 3.58 -7.33
CA ILE A 57 3.89 4.41 -7.05
C ILE A 57 4.25 5.50 -6.03
N ALA A 58 4.92 5.13 -4.95
CA ALA A 58 5.29 6.07 -3.89
C ALA A 58 6.19 7.20 -4.41
N GLU A 59 7.08 6.88 -5.34
CA GLU A 59 7.99 7.88 -5.93
C GLU A 59 7.31 8.79 -6.95
N ARG A 60 6.18 8.38 -7.49
CA ARG A 60 5.50 9.08 -8.59
C ARG A 60 4.19 9.77 -8.17
N THR A 61 3.75 9.59 -6.95
CA THR A 61 2.52 10.19 -6.43
C THR A 61 2.81 11.03 -5.21
N GLY A 62 1.97 12.02 -4.94
CA GLY A 62 2.17 12.95 -3.83
C GLY A 62 1.02 13.00 -2.83
N ARG A 63 -0.16 12.54 -3.21
CA ARG A 63 -1.36 12.64 -2.38
C ARG A 63 -1.83 11.28 -1.85
N LEU A 64 -1.56 10.21 -2.56
CA LEU A 64 -2.05 8.89 -2.19
C LEU A 64 -1.40 8.38 -0.91
N CYS A 65 -2.17 7.71 -0.08
CA CYS A 65 -1.65 6.85 0.97
C CYS A 65 -1.33 5.50 0.33
N VAL A 66 -0.08 5.29 -0.01
CA VAL A 66 0.35 4.05 -0.67
C VAL A 66 0.24 2.90 0.33
N THR A 67 -0.50 1.88 -0.05
CA THR A 67 -0.95 0.82 0.85
C THR A 67 -0.52 -0.54 0.32
N ALA A 68 0.12 -1.34 1.17
CA ALA A 68 0.49 -2.71 0.83
C ALA A 68 -0.72 -3.64 0.95
N GLN A 69 -0.73 -4.70 0.15
CA GLN A 69 -1.81 -5.69 0.15
C GLN A 69 -1.63 -6.77 1.21
N HIS A 70 -0.48 -6.85 1.83
CA HIS A 70 -0.16 -7.81 2.88
C HIS A 70 1.19 -7.47 3.51
N MET A 71 1.45 -7.96 4.71
CA MET A 71 2.78 -8.06 5.31
C MET A 71 2.79 -9.23 6.28
N ASP A 72 3.98 -9.69 6.64
CA ASP A 72 4.17 -10.84 7.51
C ASP A 72 4.76 -10.41 8.87
N PRO A 73 4.48 -11.16 9.96
CA PRO A 73 4.97 -10.82 11.30
C PRO A 73 6.41 -11.27 11.49
N ILE A 74 7.33 -10.69 10.73
CA ILE A 74 8.75 -11.03 10.77
C ILE A 74 9.60 -9.78 11.00
N THR A 75 10.81 -10.05 11.48
CA THR A 75 11.87 -9.05 11.60
C THR A 75 12.99 -9.43 10.63
N PRO A 76 13.95 -8.51 10.35
CA PRO A 76 15.06 -8.81 9.46
C PRO A 76 15.77 -10.10 9.84
N GLY A 77 15.99 -10.97 8.85
CA GLY A 77 16.60 -12.28 9.06
C GLY A 77 15.99 -13.34 8.17
N ARG A 78 15.63 -14.47 8.76
CA ARG A 78 14.98 -15.56 8.01
C ARG A 78 13.58 -15.16 7.59
N GLY A 79 13.18 -15.55 6.39
CA GLY A 79 11.85 -15.22 5.86
C GLY A 79 11.84 -15.08 4.36
N MET A 80 12.60 -15.92 3.66
CA MET A 80 12.61 -15.89 2.20
C MET A 80 11.20 -15.97 1.65
N GLY A 81 10.82 -14.99 0.81
CA GLY A 81 9.49 -14.94 0.20
C GLY A 81 8.43 -14.27 1.06
N LEU A 82 8.71 -14.02 2.35
CA LEU A 82 7.79 -13.29 3.22
C LEU A 82 7.98 -11.78 3.04
N ILE A 83 6.96 -11.03 3.43
CA ILE A 83 6.94 -9.57 3.29
C ILE A 83 7.35 -8.92 4.59
N LEU A 84 8.53 -8.31 4.58
CA LEU A 84 9.11 -7.63 5.73
C LEU A 84 8.49 -6.23 5.90
N PRO A 85 7.86 -5.92 7.04
CA PRO A 85 7.23 -4.61 7.25
C PRO A 85 8.18 -3.42 7.06
N GLU A 86 9.42 -3.51 7.54
CA GLU A 86 10.40 -2.43 7.38
C GLU A 86 10.69 -2.13 5.91
N SER A 87 10.68 -3.15 5.05
CA SER A 87 10.88 -2.97 3.61
C SER A 87 9.71 -2.24 2.97
N LEU A 88 8.50 -2.43 3.47
CA LEU A 88 7.32 -1.71 2.97
C LEU A 88 7.42 -0.23 3.31
N VAL A 89 7.82 0.10 4.53
CA VAL A 89 8.01 1.49 4.95
C VAL A 89 9.11 2.14 4.10
N GLU A 90 10.20 1.45 3.89
CA GLU A 90 11.32 1.95 3.08
C GLU A 90 10.90 2.16 1.63
N ALA A 91 10.01 1.33 1.11
CA ALA A 91 9.45 1.50 -0.24
C ALA A 91 8.45 2.67 -0.34
N GLY A 92 7.98 3.19 0.79
CA GLY A 92 7.06 4.32 0.82
C GLY A 92 5.62 3.96 1.17
N ALA A 93 5.36 2.71 1.53
CA ALA A 93 4.03 2.31 1.99
C ALA A 93 3.76 2.90 3.38
N ARG A 94 2.53 3.36 3.59
CA ARG A 94 2.10 3.99 4.84
C ARG A 94 0.97 3.23 5.52
N ALA A 95 0.38 2.28 4.83
CA ALA A 95 -0.69 1.45 5.36
C ALA A 95 -0.60 0.05 4.76
N VAL A 96 -1.34 -0.87 5.34
CA VAL A 96 -1.41 -2.25 4.88
C VAL A 96 -2.82 -2.77 5.06
N VAL A 97 -3.24 -3.62 4.13
CA VAL A 97 -4.47 -4.41 4.26
C VAL A 97 -4.10 -5.76 4.84
N LEU A 98 -4.72 -6.12 5.95
CA LEU A 98 -4.52 -7.42 6.58
C LEU A 98 -5.83 -8.21 6.59
N ASN A 99 -5.71 -9.52 6.48
CA ASN A 99 -6.85 -10.45 6.58
C ASN A 99 -7.96 -10.16 5.56
N HIS A 100 -7.56 -9.76 4.35
CA HIS A 100 -8.50 -9.64 3.25
C HIS A 100 -9.09 -11.01 2.92
N ALA A 101 -10.32 -11.05 2.43
CA ALA A 101 -11.01 -12.30 2.10
C ALA A 101 -10.23 -13.20 1.11
N GLU A 102 -9.40 -12.59 0.26
CA GLU A 102 -8.54 -13.33 -0.67
C GLU A 102 -7.18 -13.73 -0.07
N HIS A 103 -6.88 -13.30 1.16
CA HIS A 103 -5.67 -13.63 1.88
C HIS A 103 -5.97 -13.70 3.37
N PRO A 104 -6.83 -14.66 3.80
CA PRO A 104 -7.24 -14.73 5.20
C PRO A 104 -6.09 -15.16 6.10
N LEU A 105 -6.09 -14.65 7.33
CA LEU A 105 -5.08 -14.95 8.34
C LEU A 105 -5.74 -15.58 9.56
N PRO A 106 -5.11 -16.59 10.18
CA PRO A 106 -5.51 -17.04 11.51
C PRO A 106 -5.41 -15.88 12.50
N LEU A 107 -6.28 -15.88 13.50
CA LEU A 107 -6.34 -14.79 14.48
C LEU A 107 -4.98 -14.56 15.18
N ALA A 108 -4.26 -15.62 15.52
CA ALA A 108 -2.96 -15.50 16.16
C ALA A 108 -1.92 -14.82 15.25
N VAL A 109 -1.98 -15.10 13.94
CA VAL A 109 -1.07 -14.49 12.98
C VAL A 109 -1.44 -13.02 12.79
N LEU A 110 -2.73 -12.71 12.70
CA LEU A 110 -3.19 -11.33 12.58
C LEU A 110 -2.75 -10.50 13.78
N ASP A 111 -2.94 -11.04 14.99
CA ASP A 111 -2.52 -10.38 16.23
C ASP A 111 -1.01 -10.12 16.25
N ALA A 112 -0.21 -11.11 15.87
CA ALA A 112 1.24 -10.97 15.81
C ALA A 112 1.71 -9.95 14.76
N THR A 113 0.92 -9.75 13.69
CA THR A 113 1.26 -8.84 12.58
C THR A 113 0.95 -7.39 12.93
N MET A 114 -0.06 -7.17 13.75
CA MET A 114 -0.50 -5.83 14.14
C MET A 114 0.42 -5.20 15.16
#